data_8fedaa7aacb554efe867d90bed23cb47
#
_entry.id   8fedaa7aacb554efe867d90bed23cb47
#
_cell.length_a   1.000
_cell.length_b   1.000
_cell.length_c   1.000
_cell.angle_alpha   90.00
_cell.angle_beta   90.00
_cell.angle_gamma   90.00
#
_symmetry.space_group_name_H-M   'P 1'
#
loop_
_entity.id
_entity.type
_entity.pdbx_description
1 polymer ?
#
loop_
_entity_poly.entity_id
_entity_poly.type
_entity_poly.pdbx_seq_one_letter_code
_entity_poly.pdbx_strand_id
1 'polypeptide(L)'
;MANFRDVDPRELRVPPSRQQGADPAKLQRQIALFGRSIVGMPLPWVYEGSDGVLMLYNGVTRATRIAKLLPRTLMRVEVIGKLPQAFAGEPKIGDLLP
;
A
#
# COMPACT_ATOMS: atom_id res chain seq x y z
N MET A 1 -15.57 -10.19 11.02
CA MET A 1 -14.64 -11.06 10.26
C MET A 1 -13.65 -10.19 9.51
N ALA A 2 -12.39 -10.62 9.47
CA ALA A 2 -11.38 -9.93 8.68
C ALA A 2 -11.70 -10.06 7.19
N ASN A 3 -11.46 -9.01 6.43
CA ASN A 3 -11.66 -8.97 4.99
C ASN A 3 -10.28 -8.79 4.34
N PHE A 4 -9.72 -9.86 3.84
CA PHE A 4 -8.42 -9.85 3.19
C PHE A 4 -8.58 -9.83 1.67
N ARG A 5 -7.67 -9.12 0.99
CA ARG A 5 -7.58 -9.12 -0.47
C ARG A 5 -6.13 -9.21 -0.88
N ASP A 6 -5.88 -9.91 -1.97
CA ASP A 6 -4.58 -9.94 -2.63
C ASP A 6 -4.62 -8.94 -3.78
N VAL A 7 -3.75 -7.95 -3.75
CA VAL A 7 -3.79 -6.81 -4.67
C VAL A 7 -2.39 -6.51 -5.19
N ASP A 8 -2.33 -5.89 -6.37
CA ASP A 8 -1.09 -5.29 -6.85
C ASP A 8 -0.82 -4.02 -6.02
N PRO A 9 0.29 -3.97 -5.26
CA PRO A 9 0.56 -2.81 -4.40
C PRO A 9 0.71 -1.51 -5.17
N ARG A 10 1.03 -1.56 -6.46
CA ARG A 10 1.13 -0.37 -7.30
C ARG A 10 -0.21 0.33 -7.50
N GLU A 11 -1.31 -0.40 -7.41
CA GLU A 11 -2.65 0.13 -7.60
C GLU A 11 -3.25 0.74 -6.33
N LEU A 12 -2.62 0.53 -5.17
CA LEU A 12 -3.08 1.11 -3.92
C LEU A 12 -2.90 2.63 -3.91
N ARG A 13 -3.91 3.33 -3.44
CA ARG A 13 -3.87 4.80 -3.35
C ARG A 13 -3.26 5.21 -2.03
N VAL A 14 -2.56 6.35 -2.04
CA VAL A 14 -1.97 6.90 -0.81
C VAL A 14 -2.95 7.87 -0.16
N PRO A 15 -2.95 7.96 1.19
CA PRO A 15 -3.85 8.89 1.87
C PRO A 15 -3.40 10.35 1.68
N PRO A 16 -4.31 11.33 1.91
CA PRO A 16 -3.95 12.75 1.78
C PRO A 16 -2.73 13.18 2.61
N SER A 17 -2.51 12.52 3.76
CA SER A 17 -1.35 12.79 4.62
C SER A 17 -0.03 12.28 4.03
N ARG A 18 -0.06 11.54 2.94
CA ARG A 18 1.11 10.87 2.35
C ARG A 18 1.19 11.08 0.84
N GLN A 19 0.77 12.24 0.36
CA GLN A 19 0.71 12.55 -1.07
C GLN A 19 2.04 12.40 -1.80
N GLN A 20 3.17 12.45 -1.08
CA GLN A 20 4.50 12.28 -1.65
C GLN A 20 5.00 10.83 -1.56
N GLY A 21 4.18 9.92 -1.03
CA GLY A 21 4.53 8.51 -0.91
C GLY A 21 5.31 8.19 0.36
N ALA A 22 6.13 7.13 0.27
CA ALA A 22 6.92 6.66 1.42
C ALA A 22 8.02 7.63 1.79
N ASP A 23 8.29 7.75 3.10
CA ASP A 23 9.48 8.45 3.60
C ASP A 23 10.73 7.72 3.09
N PRO A 24 11.64 8.40 2.36
CA PRO A 24 12.82 7.75 1.79
C PRO A 24 13.71 7.05 2.82
N ALA A 25 13.88 7.64 4.01
CA ALA A 25 14.70 7.04 5.04
C ALA A 25 14.09 5.78 5.63
N LYS A 26 12.76 5.77 5.83
CA LYS A 26 12.05 4.57 6.28
C LYS A 26 12.07 3.47 5.23
N LEU A 27 11.91 3.83 3.96
CA LEU A 27 11.96 2.87 2.86
C LEU A 27 13.34 2.22 2.78
N GLN A 28 14.41 3.01 2.85
CA GLN A 28 15.77 2.50 2.83
C GLN A 28 16.03 1.53 3.98
N ARG A 29 15.56 1.85 5.19
CA ARG A 29 15.71 0.95 6.35
C ARG A 29 14.96 -0.36 6.13
N GLN A 30 13.75 -0.31 5.61
CA GLN A 30 12.98 -1.53 5.33
C GLN A 30 13.66 -2.39 4.25
N ILE A 31 14.17 -1.77 3.21
CA ILE A 31 14.90 -2.49 2.16
C ILE A 31 16.15 -3.15 2.75
N ALA A 32 16.90 -2.44 3.58
CA ALA A 32 18.10 -2.97 4.19
C ALA A 32 17.81 -4.16 5.13
N LEU A 33 16.69 -4.09 5.89
CA LEU A 33 16.34 -5.13 6.87
C LEU A 33 15.66 -6.35 6.23
N PHE A 34 14.79 -6.13 5.25
CA PHE A 34 13.91 -7.17 4.75
C PHE A 34 14.15 -7.51 3.29
N GLY A 35 14.75 -6.61 2.51
CA GLY A 35 14.97 -6.81 1.08
C GLY A 35 13.67 -7.17 0.37
N ARG A 36 13.64 -8.35 -0.25
CA ARG A 36 12.48 -8.90 -0.96
C ARG A 36 11.60 -9.80 -0.10
N SER A 37 11.92 -9.99 1.18
CA SER A 37 11.16 -10.87 2.04
C SER A 37 9.84 -10.24 2.43
N ILE A 38 8.76 -11.06 2.40
CA ILE A 38 7.44 -10.70 2.92
C ILE A 38 7.08 -11.56 4.13
N VAL A 39 7.98 -12.42 4.58
CA VAL A 39 7.76 -13.31 5.71
C VAL A 39 7.61 -12.48 6.98
N GLY A 40 6.49 -12.69 7.70
CA GLY A 40 6.21 -11.98 8.95
C GLY A 40 5.88 -10.50 8.79
N MET A 41 5.74 -10.01 7.55
CA MET A 41 5.38 -8.61 7.32
C MET A 41 3.94 -8.35 7.78
N PRO A 42 3.71 -7.34 8.66
CA PRO A 42 2.36 -6.96 9.02
C PRO A 42 1.57 -6.52 7.78
N LEU A 43 0.31 -6.93 7.70
CA LEU A 43 -0.52 -6.57 6.55
C LEU A 43 -0.83 -5.07 6.58
N PRO A 44 -0.70 -4.38 5.45
CA PRO A 44 -1.23 -3.02 5.35
C PRO A 44 -2.74 -3.02 5.52
N TRP A 45 -3.26 -1.96 6.13
CA TRP A 45 -4.69 -1.72 6.27
C TRP A 45 -5.16 -0.74 5.21
N VAL A 46 -6.31 -1.04 4.63
CA VAL A 46 -6.89 -0.21 3.57
C VAL A 46 -8.36 0.07 3.85
N TYR A 47 -8.85 1.20 3.34
CA TYR A 47 -10.27 1.49 3.19
C TYR A 47 -10.69 1.26 1.75
N GLU A 48 -11.92 0.81 1.56
CA GLU A 48 -12.53 0.72 0.23
C GLU A 48 -13.39 1.97 -0.01
N GLY A 49 -13.17 2.66 -1.11
CA GLY A 49 -13.98 3.82 -1.50
C GLY A 49 -15.29 3.41 -2.13
N SER A 50 -16.14 4.41 -2.38
CA SER A 50 -17.43 4.21 -3.05
C SER A 50 -17.26 3.69 -4.48
N ASP A 51 -16.11 3.89 -5.08
CA ASP A 51 -15.74 3.41 -6.42
C ASP A 51 -15.03 2.04 -6.41
N GLY A 52 -14.93 1.41 -5.25
CA GLY A 52 -14.23 0.13 -5.09
C GLY A 52 -12.71 0.23 -5.05
N VAL A 53 -12.15 1.43 -5.17
CA VAL A 53 -10.71 1.66 -5.12
C VAL A 53 -10.22 1.62 -3.68
N LEU A 54 -9.04 1.03 -3.45
CA LEU A 54 -8.48 0.86 -2.12
C LEU A 54 -7.46 1.96 -1.81
N MET A 55 -7.59 2.55 -0.62
CA MET A 55 -6.66 3.56 -0.10
C MET A 55 -5.99 3.04 1.16
N LEU A 56 -4.68 3.17 1.25
CA LEU A 56 -3.92 2.79 2.43
C LEU A 56 -4.30 3.66 3.63
N TYR A 57 -4.57 3.02 4.75
CA TYR A 57 -4.63 3.65 6.07
C TYR A 57 -3.26 3.61 6.74
N ASN A 58 -2.59 2.46 6.69
CA ASN A 58 -1.20 2.32 7.11
C ASN A 58 -0.46 1.38 6.16
N GLY A 59 0.87 1.38 6.25
CA GLY A 59 1.69 0.47 5.46
C GLY A 59 2.15 1.06 4.13
N VAL A 60 2.16 2.39 3.97
CA VAL A 60 2.65 3.04 2.74
C VAL A 60 4.09 2.59 2.43
N THR A 61 4.98 2.57 3.42
CA THR A 61 6.37 2.16 3.21
C THR A 61 6.47 0.68 2.82
N ARG A 62 5.69 -0.18 3.49
CA ARG A 62 5.67 -1.63 3.17
C ARG A 62 5.17 -1.87 1.75
N ALA A 63 4.07 -1.24 1.38
CA ALA A 63 3.52 -1.37 0.02
C ALA A 63 4.50 -0.85 -1.04
N THR A 64 5.17 0.26 -0.76
CA THR A 64 6.17 0.83 -1.68
C THR A 64 7.36 -0.11 -1.86
N ARG A 65 7.85 -0.72 -0.77
CA ARG A 65 8.96 -1.68 -0.85
C ARG A 65 8.59 -2.87 -1.75
N ILE A 66 7.41 -3.45 -1.54
CA ILE A 66 6.98 -4.60 -2.34
C ILE A 66 6.76 -4.19 -3.79
N ALA A 67 6.12 -3.05 -4.04
CA ALA A 67 5.89 -2.56 -5.39
C ALA A 67 7.21 -2.33 -6.15
N LYS A 68 8.23 -1.84 -5.45
CA LYS A 68 9.53 -1.53 -6.05
C LYS A 68 10.36 -2.80 -6.32
N LEU A 69 10.44 -3.69 -5.33
CA LEU A 69 11.38 -4.81 -5.37
C LEU A 69 10.77 -6.09 -5.92
N LEU A 70 9.46 -6.24 -5.87
CA LEU A 70 8.76 -7.44 -6.32
C LEU A 70 7.66 -7.05 -7.32
N PRO A 71 8.04 -6.51 -8.49
CA PRO A 71 7.04 -6.19 -9.52
C PRO A 71 6.25 -7.45 -9.91
N ARG A 72 4.96 -7.28 -10.18
CA ARG A 72 4.03 -8.36 -10.55
C ARG A 72 3.70 -9.33 -9.40
N THR A 73 4.05 -8.99 -8.16
CA THR A 73 3.68 -9.79 -6.99
C THR A 73 2.44 -9.20 -6.34
N LEU A 74 1.46 -10.03 -6.05
CA LEU A 74 0.30 -9.62 -5.28
C LEU A 74 0.68 -9.55 -3.80
N MET A 75 0.12 -8.55 -3.11
CA MET A 75 0.32 -8.35 -1.69
C MET A 75 -1.03 -8.45 -0.99
N ARG A 76 -1.06 -9.18 0.13
CA ARG A 76 -2.26 -9.25 0.94
C ARG A 76 -2.43 -7.99 1.77
N VAL A 77 -3.66 -7.45 1.78
CA VAL A 77 -4.05 -6.31 2.59
C VAL A 77 -5.32 -6.67 3.36
N GLU A 78 -5.55 -5.95 4.46
CA GLU A 78 -6.81 -6.07 5.21
C GLU A 78 -7.67 -4.85 4.94
N VAL A 79 -8.90 -5.07 4.47
CA VAL A 79 -9.90 -4.00 4.27
C VAL A 79 -10.59 -3.78 5.60
N ILE A 80 -10.33 -2.63 6.23
CA ILE A 80 -10.82 -2.34 7.58
C ILE A 80 -12.13 -1.55 7.58
N GLY A 81 -12.63 -1.14 6.42
CA GLY A 81 -13.91 -0.46 6.32
C GLY A 81 -14.14 0.11 4.94
N LYS A 82 -15.35 0.66 4.76
CA LYS A 82 -15.74 1.39 3.55
C LYS A 82 -15.95 2.85 3.89
N LEU A 83 -15.58 3.73 2.97
CA LEU A 83 -15.81 5.15 3.10
C LEU A 83 -16.70 5.64 1.95
N PRO A 84 -17.48 6.70 2.15
CA PRO A 84 -18.39 7.20 1.12
C PRO A 84 -17.67 7.94 -0.02
N GLN A 85 -16.37 8.25 0.14
CA GLN A 85 -15.59 8.94 -0.88
C GLN A 85 -15.09 7.96 -1.93
N ALA A 86 -14.92 8.46 -3.16
CA ALA A 86 -14.18 7.76 -4.20
C ALA A 86 -12.69 8.07 -4.06
N PHE A 87 -11.83 7.08 -4.35
CA PHE A 87 -10.37 7.21 -4.19
C PHE A 87 -9.60 7.20 -5.51
N ALA A 88 -10.28 7.05 -6.64
CA ALA A 88 -9.61 6.98 -7.94
C ALA A 88 -8.82 8.25 -8.30
N GLY A 89 -9.14 9.39 -7.69
CA GLY A 89 -8.40 10.63 -7.90
C GLY A 89 -7.12 10.79 -7.08
N GLU A 90 -6.88 9.89 -6.11
CA GLU A 90 -5.69 9.96 -5.28
C GLU A 90 -4.50 9.29 -5.98
N PRO A 91 -3.26 9.71 -5.66
CA PRO A 91 -2.07 9.10 -6.28
C PRO A 91 -1.96 7.62 -5.98
N LYS A 92 -1.46 6.85 -6.94
CA LYS A 92 -1.12 5.44 -6.75
C LYS A 92 0.30 5.29 -6.22
N ILE A 93 0.53 4.21 -5.46
CA ILE A 93 1.91 3.83 -5.08
C ILE A 93 2.79 3.73 -6.33
N GLY A 94 2.28 3.16 -7.42
CA GLY A 94 3.02 3.01 -8.67
C GLY A 94 3.50 4.33 -9.27
N ASP A 95 2.76 5.42 -9.08
CA ASP A 95 3.13 6.74 -9.58
C ASP A 95 4.17 7.45 -8.70
N LEU A 96 4.40 6.93 -7.49
CA LEU A 96 5.26 7.54 -6.48
C LEU A 96 6.50 6.68 -6.16
N LEU A 97 6.79 5.66 -6.96
CA LEU A 97 7.98 4.83 -6.76
C LEU A 97 9.25 5.65 -7.02
N PRO A 98 10.23 5.61 -6.08
CA PRO A 98 11.51 6.26 -6.29
C PRO A 98 12.37 5.57 -7.35
#